data_2c72fe8533a74f69717fa53e7d7d1760
#
_entry.id   2c72fe8533a74f69717fa53e7d7d1760
#
_cell.length_a   1.000
_cell.length_b   1.000
_cell.length_c   1.000
_cell.angle_alpha   90.00
_cell.angle_beta   90.00
_cell.angle_gamma   90.00
#
_symmetry.space_group_name_H-M   'P 1'
#
loop_
_entity.id
_entity.type
_entity.pdbx_description
1 polymer ?
#
loop_
_entity_poly.entity_id
_entity_poly.type
_entity_poly.pdbx_seq_one_letter_code
_entity_poly.pdbx_strand_id
1 'polypeptide(L)' 'MMDIRVGQAYVGDDGQWCYYTQQDATAYNQGAKDAYYGRQNRLHDGDYAQKLTAKARELYRQGYNDEPFGKKEY' A
#
# COMPACT_ATOMS: atom_id res chain seq x y z
N MET A 1 -3.71 -11.08 -3.00
CA MET A 1 -3.39 -9.88 -2.20
C MET A 1 -2.44 -10.26 -1.10
N MET A 2 -1.43 -9.44 -0.91
CA MET A 2 -0.44 -9.71 0.11
C MET A 2 -0.97 -9.34 1.49
N ASP A 3 -0.53 -10.03 2.52
CA ASP A 3 -0.96 -9.74 3.89
C ASP A 3 0.16 -9.03 4.62
N ILE A 4 0.01 -7.72 4.78
CA ILE A 4 1.03 -6.89 5.42
C ILE A 4 0.64 -6.67 6.87
N ARG A 5 1.53 -7.07 7.80
CA ARG A 5 1.28 -6.94 9.23
C ARG A 5 2.33 -6.08 9.87
N VAL A 6 1.93 -5.33 10.88
CA VAL A 6 2.86 -4.51 11.65
C VAL A 6 3.90 -5.42 12.29
N GLY A 7 5.18 -5.05 12.14
CA GLY A 7 6.27 -5.82 12.70
C GLY A 7 6.75 -6.97 11.85
N GLN A 8 6.07 -7.25 10.73
CA GLN A 8 6.53 -8.28 9.82
C GLN A 8 7.83 -7.84 9.14
N ALA A 9 8.80 -8.75 9.05
CA ALA A 9 10.10 -8.42 8.49
C ALA A 9 10.08 -8.47 6.97
N TYR A 10 10.87 -7.62 6.35
CA TYR A 10 11.10 -7.66 4.90
C TYR A 10 12.51 -7.18 4.64
N VAL A 11 13.03 -7.47 3.46
CA VAL A 11 14.37 -7.04 3.08
C VAL A 11 14.25 -5.73 2.28
N GLY A 12 14.90 -4.70 2.77
CA GLY A 12 14.88 -3.40 2.11
C GLY A 12 15.75 -3.37 0.86
N ASP A 13 15.70 -2.25 0.15
CA ASP A 13 16.43 -2.10 -1.11
C ASP A 13 17.95 -2.20 -0.92
N ASP A 14 18.42 -1.86 0.26
CA ASP A 14 19.85 -1.92 0.59
C ASP A 14 20.27 -3.28 1.13
N GLY A 15 19.38 -4.26 1.14
CA GLY A 15 19.66 -5.59 1.64
C GLY A 15 19.54 -5.72 3.15
N GLN A 16 19.12 -4.67 3.82
CA GLN A 16 18.95 -4.70 5.28
C GLN A 16 17.58 -5.19 5.67
N TRP A 17 17.49 -5.87 6.83
CA TRP A 17 16.21 -6.27 7.36
C TRP A 17 15.45 -5.05 7.90
N CYS A 18 14.21 -4.93 7.51
CA CYS A 18 13.33 -3.86 7.98
C CYS A 18 12.04 -4.47 8.48
N TYR A 19 11.22 -3.65 9.12
CA TYR A 19 9.93 -4.12 9.65
C TYR A 19 8.84 -3.15 9.24
N TYR A 20 7.70 -3.70 8.86
CA TYR A 20 6.55 -2.87 8.46
C TYR A 20 6.01 -2.13 9.68
N THR A 21 5.69 -0.87 9.50
CA THR A 21 5.08 -0.05 10.54
C THR A 21 3.56 -0.07 10.39
N GLN A 22 2.88 0.51 11.38
CA GLN A 22 1.44 0.67 11.28
C GLN A 22 1.05 1.45 10.04
N GLN A 23 1.80 2.50 9.72
CA GLN A 23 1.52 3.29 8.53
C GLN A 23 1.66 2.46 7.26
N ASP A 24 2.67 1.60 7.21
CA ASP A 24 2.90 0.73 6.06
C ASP A 24 1.70 -0.20 5.83
N ALA A 25 1.26 -0.87 6.89
CA ALA A 25 0.15 -1.79 6.78
C ALA A 25 -1.13 -1.06 6.38
N THR A 26 -1.37 0.10 7.01
CA THR A 26 -2.56 0.89 6.71
C THR A 26 -2.54 1.36 5.26
N ALA A 27 -1.37 1.80 4.77
CA ALA A 27 -1.27 2.28 3.39
C ALA A 27 -1.56 1.17 2.39
N TYR A 28 -1.02 -0.01 2.61
CA TYR A 28 -1.28 -1.14 1.72
C TYR A 28 -2.77 -1.47 1.69
N ASN A 29 -3.37 -1.59 2.87
CA ASN A 29 -4.78 -1.92 2.96
C ASN A 29 -5.67 -0.84 2.35
N GLN A 30 -5.30 0.43 2.53
CA GLN A 30 -6.05 1.52 1.95
C GLN A 30 -5.97 1.49 0.42
N GLY A 31 -4.78 1.20 -0.11
CA GLY A 31 -4.63 1.07 -1.56
C GLY A 31 -5.49 -0.05 -2.12
N ALA A 32 -5.46 -1.20 -1.48
CA ALA A 32 -6.26 -2.34 -1.91
C ALA A 32 -7.76 -2.02 -1.83
N LYS A 33 -8.17 -1.35 -0.76
CA LYS A 33 -9.56 -0.99 -0.59
C LYS A 33 -10.02 0.00 -1.63
N ASP A 34 -9.20 1.00 -1.93
CA ASP A 34 -9.55 2.00 -2.94
C ASP A 34 -9.70 1.34 -4.32
N ALA A 35 -8.82 0.40 -4.64
CA ALA A 35 -8.92 -0.32 -5.91
C ALA A 35 -10.17 -1.20 -5.94
N TYR A 36 -10.45 -1.86 -4.82
CA TYR A 36 -11.61 -2.74 -4.75
C TYR A 36 -12.91 -1.98 -5.01
N TYR A 37 -13.02 -0.76 -4.48
CA TYR A 37 -14.22 0.04 -4.66
C TYR A 37 -14.15 0.95 -5.88
N GLY A 38 -13.11 0.84 -6.68
CA GLY A 38 -12.98 1.64 -7.90
C GLY A 38 -12.67 3.10 -7.66
N ARG A 39 -12.06 3.42 -6.51
CA ARG A 39 -11.74 4.80 -6.18
C ARG A 39 -10.46 5.23 -6.86
N GLN A 40 -10.31 6.53 -7.01
CA GLN A 40 -9.11 7.08 -7.60
C GLN A 40 -7.92 6.86 -6.67
N ASN A 41 -6.75 6.65 -7.26
CA ASN A 41 -5.51 6.49 -6.53
C ASN A 41 -5.20 7.76 -5.74
N ARG A 42 -5.11 7.66 -4.42
CA ARG A 42 -4.92 8.82 -3.55
C ARG A 42 -3.54 9.43 -3.62
N LEU A 43 -2.59 8.74 -4.21
CA LEU A 43 -1.25 9.31 -4.35
C LEU A 43 -1.22 10.51 -5.29
N HIS A 44 -2.28 10.70 -6.07
CA HIS A 44 -2.42 11.91 -6.86
C HIS A 44 -2.76 13.12 -5.98
N ASP A 45 -3.20 12.89 -4.75
CA ASP A 45 -3.45 13.95 -3.79
C ASP A 45 -2.15 14.21 -3.06
N GLY A 46 -1.53 15.36 -3.33
CA GLY A 46 -0.24 15.70 -2.73
C GLY A 46 -0.27 15.72 -1.22
N ASP A 47 -1.37 16.18 -0.63
CA ASP A 47 -1.48 16.22 0.82
C ASP A 47 -1.45 14.83 1.43
N TYR A 48 -2.17 13.91 0.84
CA TYR A 48 -2.18 12.55 1.34
C TYR A 48 -0.81 11.90 1.16
N ALA A 49 -0.22 12.06 -0.02
CA ALA A 49 1.07 11.45 -0.31
C ALA A 49 2.17 11.97 0.61
N GLN A 50 2.11 13.25 0.97
CA GLN A 50 3.12 13.84 1.84
C GLN A 50 3.08 13.27 3.25
N LYS A 51 1.94 12.78 3.69
CA LYS A 51 1.82 12.22 5.03
C LYS A 51 2.45 10.85 5.14
N LEU A 52 2.74 10.22 4.02
CA LEU A 52 3.26 8.87 4.00
C LEU A 52 4.77 8.88 3.82
N THR A 53 5.45 7.90 4.46
CA THR A 53 6.85 7.68 4.16
C THR A 53 6.98 7.13 2.75
N ALA A 54 8.20 7.12 2.23
CA ALA A 54 8.44 6.57 0.89
C ALA A 54 7.98 5.12 0.80
N LYS A 55 8.24 4.34 1.86
CA LYS A 55 7.83 2.93 1.88
C LYS A 55 6.31 2.81 1.90
N ALA A 56 5.64 3.63 2.69
CA ALA A 56 4.18 3.58 2.77
C ALA A 56 3.54 3.96 1.43
N ARG A 57 4.11 4.94 0.72
CA ARG A 57 3.61 5.29 -0.60
C ARG A 57 3.76 4.13 -1.57
N GLU A 58 4.90 3.45 -1.52
CA GLU A 58 5.15 2.29 -2.36
C GLU A 58 4.12 1.19 -2.06
N LEU A 59 3.85 0.95 -0.79
CA LEU A 59 2.90 -0.09 -0.40
C LEU A 59 1.47 0.27 -0.77
N TYR A 60 1.10 1.55 -0.70
CA TYR A 60 -0.20 1.97 -1.17
C TYR A 60 -0.37 1.63 -2.65
N ARG A 61 0.63 1.98 -3.44
CA ARG A 61 0.58 1.71 -4.87
C ARG A 61 0.51 0.21 -5.14
N GLN A 62 1.30 -0.57 -4.41
CA GLN A 62 1.30 -2.01 -4.56
C GLN A 62 -0.05 -2.61 -4.21
N GLY A 63 -0.66 -2.16 -3.11
CA GLY A 63 -1.98 -2.62 -2.73
C GLY A 63 -3.03 -2.26 -3.76
N TYR A 64 -2.94 -1.05 -4.30
CA TYR A 64 -3.87 -0.61 -5.32
C TYR A 64 -3.76 -1.48 -6.58
N ASN A 65 -2.54 -1.85 -6.95
CA ASN A 65 -2.32 -2.66 -8.15
C ASN A 65 -2.64 -4.14 -7.92
N ASP A 66 -2.41 -4.62 -6.68
CA ASP A 66 -2.63 -6.03 -6.37
C ASP A 66 -4.10 -6.39 -6.29
N GLU A 67 -4.96 -5.41 -6.15
CA GLU A 67 -6.40 -5.65 -6.04
C GLU A 67 -7.07 -5.13 -7.31
N PRO A 68 -7.05 -5.88 -8.40
CA PRO A 68 -7.56 -5.38 -9.67
C PRO A 68 -9.04 -5.09 -9.59
N PHE A 69 -9.39 -3.88 -9.94
CA PHE A 69 -10.76 -3.44 -9.87
C PHE A 69 -11.66 -4.29 -10.75
N GLY A 70 -11.26 -4.59 -11.93
CA GLY A 70 -12.13 -5.25 -12.89
C GLY A 70 -12.54 -6.64 -12.53
N LYS A 71 -11.76 -7.33 -11.72
CA LYS A 71 -12.09 -8.71 -11.47
C LYS A 71 -13.33 -8.86 -10.64
N LYS A 72 -13.79 -7.77 -10.01
CA LYS A 72 -14.94 -7.94 -9.22
C LYS A 72 -16.15 -7.97 -9.93
N GLU A 73 -16.12 -7.71 -11.03
CA GLU A 73 -17.24 -7.77 -11.69
C GLU A 73 -17.58 -8.82 -12.15
N TYR A 74 -17.44 -9.15 -11.99
CA TYR A 74 -17.66 -10.20 -12.23
C TYR A 74 -18.48 -10.37 -12.84
#